data_f99b0fa32a2d1961e237370408afbeb7
#
_entry.id   f99b0fa32a2d1961e237370408afbeb7
#
_cell.length_a   1.000
_cell.length_b   1.000
_cell.length_c   1.000
_cell.angle_alpha   90.00
_cell.angle_beta   90.00
_cell.angle_gamma   90.00
#
_symmetry.space_group_name_H-M   'P 1'
#
loop_
_entity.id
_entity.type
_entity.pdbx_description
1 polymer ?
#
loop_
_entity_poly.entity_id
_entity_poly.type
_entity_poly.pdbx_seq_one_letter_code
_entity_poly.pdbx_strand_id
1 'polypeptide(L)'
;VDADQMEDEAVAELTRVLQEALPPLQAAGLTAEAELLRGRPSAAIVDEAKIWQPDLIVLGSRGHGPVETAVLGSVSAAVVDHAACPVLVARSDHASRVILAEDGSPAGMAARDVVASWPAFTDLPILVVGVVDVAAPWRSGIAPTMFAAAMDVYTEMLANARATHREIVAATEAHLRAAGRRVEGELREGDPADQLRQAASDPAGDLVVVGSRGHVGITRLVMGSVAHSVLTHARCSVLVVKRPHEGH
;
A
#
# COMPACT_ATOMS: atom_id res chain seq x y z
N VAL A 1 36.27 21.22 11.77
CA VAL A 1 34.87 21.47 12.17
C VAL A 1 34.59 20.54 13.31
N ASP A 2 34.17 21.08 14.45
CA ASP A 2 33.88 20.31 15.66
C ASP A 2 32.59 19.49 15.45
N ALA A 3 32.54 18.23 15.91
CA ALA A 3 31.37 17.35 15.75
C ALA A 3 30.12 17.95 16.40
N ASP A 4 30.29 18.62 17.53
CA ASP A 4 29.19 19.29 18.24
C ASP A 4 28.62 20.46 17.42
N GLN A 5 29.48 21.23 16.75
CA GLN A 5 29.02 22.32 15.88
C GLN A 5 28.24 21.83 14.65
N MET A 6 28.64 20.69 14.08
CA MET A 6 27.90 20.08 12.96
C MET A 6 26.52 19.54 13.43
N GLU A 7 26.43 18.99 14.64
CA GLU A 7 25.17 18.53 15.21
C GLU A 7 24.22 19.71 15.46
N ASP A 8 24.70 20.79 16.04
CA ASP A 8 23.91 21.99 16.30
C ASP A 8 23.37 22.63 14.99
N GLU A 9 24.20 22.71 13.94
CA GLU A 9 23.80 23.21 12.63
C GLU A 9 22.71 22.31 11.99
N ALA A 10 22.86 20.98 12.10
CA ALA A 10 21.86 20.03 11.58
C ALA A 10 20.53 20.12 12.34
N VAL A 11 20.56 20.25 13.67
CA VAL A 11 19.37 20.43 14.50
C VAL A 11 18.67 21.73 14.16
N ALA A 12 19.40 22.84 13.98
CA ALA A 12 18.85 24.14 13.62
C ALA A 12 18.15 24.08 12.24
N GLU A 13 18.77 23.45 11.24
CA GLU A 13 18.21 23.30 9.90
C GLU A 13 16.93 22.43 9.91
N LEU A 14 16.95 21.29 10.59
CA LEU A 14 15.78 20.43 10.71
C LEU A 14 14.64 21.11 11.47
N THR A 15 14.95 21.88 12.52
CA THR A 15 13.95 22.67 13.26
C THR A 15 13.30 23.71 12.35
N ARG A 16 14.09 24.38 11.48
CA ARG A 16 13.56 25.32 10.50
C ARG A 16 12.62 24.66 9.51
N VAL A 17 13.00 23.50 8.96
CA VAL A 17 12.17 22.73 8.02
C VAL A 17 10.83 22.33 8.68
N LEU A 18 10.85 21.86 9.92
CA LEU A 18 9.65 21.51 10.67
C LEU A 18 8.73 22.73 10.90
N GLN A 19 9.30 23.88 11.26
CA GLN A 19 8.53 25.11 11.46
C GLN A 19 7.92 25.64 10.15
N GLU A 20 8.60 25.49 9.02
CA GLU A 20 8.07 25.86 7.70
C GLU A 20 6.93 24.93 7.22
N ALA A 21 6.89 23.68 7.71
CA ALA A 21 5.83 22.71 7.38
C ALA A 21 4.51 22.94 8.13
N LEU A 22 4.53 23.62 9.29
CA LEU A 22 3.33 23.81 10.12
C LEU A 22 2.29 24.78 9.52
N PRO A 23 2.65 25.96 8.99
CA PRO A 23 1.69 26.94 8.52
C PRO A 23 0.74 26.42 7.41
N PRO A 24 1.17 25.67 6.41
CA PRO A 24 0.27 25.09 5.42
C PRO A 24 -0.78 24.13 6.02
N LEU A 25 -0.39 23.32 7.01
CA LEU A 25 -1.29 22.40 7.70
C LEU A 25 -2.32 23.16 8.53
N GLN A 26 -1.89 24.18 9.27
CA GLN A 26 -2.76 25.04 10.06
C GLN A 26 -3.73 25.84 9.19
N ALA A 27 -3.25 26.34 8.04
CA ALA A 27 -4.09 27.05 7.06
C ALA A 27 -5.17 26.12 6.45
N ALA A 28 -4.90 24.82 6.37
CA ALA A 28 -5.87 23.80 5.99
C ALA A 28 -6.83 23.41 7.13
N GLY A 29 -6.76 24.08 8.29
CA GLY A 29 -7.63 23.82 9.45
C GLY A 29 -7.21 22.61 10.30
N LEU A 30 -5.99 22.10 10.11
CA LEU A 30 -5.46 20.96 10.89
C LEU A 30 -4.76 21.47 12.15
N THR A 31 -4.90 20.74 13.26
CA THR A 31 -4.02 20.89 14.42
C THR A 31 -2.73 20.12 14.12
N ALA A 32 -1.60 20.83 14.11
CA ALA A 32 -0.31 20.25 13.79
C ALA A 32 0.74 20.64 14.84
N GLU A 33 1.52 19.66 15.25
CA GLU A 33 2.66 19.80 16.15
C GLU A 33 3.92 19.29 15.45
N ALA A 34 5.06 19.85 15.78
CA ALA A 34 6.35 19.47 15.21
C ALA A 34 7.25 18.90 16.31
N GLU A 35 7.81 17.74 16.05
CA GLU A 35 8.73 17.06 16.95
C GLU A 35 10.01 16.66 16.22
N LEU A 36 11.16 16.91 16.84
CA LEU A 36 12.48 16.51 16.37
C LEU A 36 12.96 15.28 17.15
N LEU A 37 12.98 14.14 16.47
CA LEU A 37 13.42 12.88 17.04
C LEU A 37 14.89 12.62 16.74
N ARG A 38 15.62 11.99 17.69
CA ARG A 38 17.01 11.57 17.52
C ARG A 38 17.10 10.08 17.23
N GLY A 39 18.07 9.68 16.42
CA GLY A 39 18.37 8.28 16.12
C GLY A 39 18.24 7.90 14.65
N ARG A 40 18.08 6.61 14.38
CA ARG A 40 17.84 6.13 13.01
C ARG A 40 16.40 6.49 12.59
N PRO A 41 16.19 7.21 11.49
CA PRO A 41 14.89 7.78 11.13
C PRO A 41 13.74 6.75 11.14
N SER A 42 13.95 5.56 10.55
CA SER A 42 12.89 4.54 10.51
C SER A 42 12.54 4.00 11.88
N ALA A 43 13.53 3.80 12.75
CA ALA A 43 13.30 3.32 14.12
C ALA A 43 12.60 4.39 14.95
N ALA A 44 13.07 5.64 14.89
CA ALA A 44 12.48 6.76 15.61
C ALA A 44 11.01 6.97 15.24
N ILE A 45 10.66 6.94 13.93
CA ILE A 45 9.27 7.06 13.46
C ILE A 45 8.40 5.90 13.97
N VAL A 46 8.90 4.66 13.89
CA VAL A 46 8.14 3.48 14.34
C VAL A 46 7.94 3.48 15.85
N ASP A 47 8.96 3.88 16.61
CA ASP A 47 8.88 3.92 18.08
C ASP A 47 7.96 5.05 18.55
N GLU A 48 8.00 6.22 17.92
CA GLU A 48 7.06 7.30 18.17
C GLU A 48 5.62 6.91 17.81
N ALA A 49 5.43 6.23 16.69
CA ALA A 49 4.12 5.72 16.30
C ALA A 49 3.53 4.70 17.30
N LYS A 50 4.37 3.95 18.03
CA LYS A 50 3.89 3.06 19.11
C LYS A 50 3.38 3.84 20.31
N ILE A 51 3.99 5.00 20.60
CA ILE A 51 3.61 5.88 21.70
C ILE A 51 2.34 6.64 21.35
N TRP A 52 2.32 7.26 20.18
CA TRP A 52 1.24 8.15 19.75
C TRP A 52 0.03 7.41 19.17
N GLN A 53 0.20 6.16 18.72
CA GLN A 53 -0.84 5.30 18.12
C GLN A 53 -1.64 5.98 17.00
N PRO A 54 -0.98 6.51 15.96
CA PRO A 54 -1.66 7.21 14.88
C PRO A 54 -2.52 6.25 14.05
N ASP A 55 -3.60 6.78 13.46
CA ASP A 55 -4.41 6.05 12.47
C ASP A 55 -3.68 5.87 11.14
N LEU A 56 -2.74 6.74 10.82
CA LEU A 56 -1.99 6.74 9.56
C LEU A 56 -0.60 7.37 9.74
N ILE A 57 0.41 6.73 9.16
CA ILE A 57 1.72 7.34 8.92
C ILE A 57 1.79 7.76 7.44
N VAL A 58 2.16 9.02 7.19
CA VAL A 58 2.40 9.52 5.82
C VAL A 58 3.87 9.80 5.62
N LEU A 59 4.44 9.23 4.58
CA LEU A 59 5.86 9.37 4.22
C LEU A 59 5.99 9.74 2.75
N GLY A 60 7.00 10.53 2.42
CA GLY A 60 7.46 10.63 1.03
C GLY A 60 8.11 9.33 0.58
N SER A 61 8.07 9.05 -0.71
CA SER A 61 8.75 7.87 -1.29
C SER A 61 10.27 7.96 -1.23
N ARG A 62 10.83 9.17 -1.05
CA ARG A 62 12.26 9.51 -1.09
C ARG A 62 12.64 10.50 0.01
N GLY A 63 13.93 10.50 0.40
CA GLY A 63 14.56 11.57 1.17
C GLY A 63 15.33 12.54 0.26
N HIS A 64 16.21 13.35 0.81
CA HIS A 64 16.99 14.41 0.13
C HIS A 64 18.11 13.90 -0.80
N GLY A 65 18.05 12.66 -1.33
CA GLY A 65 19.08 12.10 -2.23
C GLY A 65 18.86 12.46 -3.71
N PRO A 66 19.94 12.55 -4.52
CA PRO A 66 19.88 13.03 -5.91
C PRO A 66 19.35 12.02 -6.94
N VAL A 67 18.76 10.92 -6.53
CA VAL A 67 18.34 9.84 -7.45
C VAL A 67 16.92 10.06 -7.94
N GLU A 68 16.77 10.42 -9.21
CA GLU A 68 15.47 10.67 -9.88
C GLU A 68 14.65 9.41 -10.21
N THR A 69 15.14 8.22 -9.91
CA THR A 69 14.43 6.97 -10.21
C THR A 69 13.34 6.66 -9.17
N ALA A 70 12.26 6.01 -9.61
CA ALA A 70 11.09 5.62 -8.81
C ALA A 70 11.39 4.54 -7.74
N VAL A 71 12.52 4.66 -7.05
CA VAL A 71 12.97 3.70 -6.04
C VAL A 71 12.43 4.09 -4.67
N LEU A 72 11.88 3.13 -3.96
CA LEU A 72 11.45 3.28 -2.57
C LEU A 72 12.65 3.56 -1.65
N GLY A 73 12.56 4.61 -0.84
CA GLY A 73 13.60 4.95 0.14
C GLY A 73 13.68 3.91 1.26
N SER A 74 14.89 3.69 1.79
CA SER A 74 15.12 2.73 2.87
C SER A 74 14.34 3.03 4.16
N VAL A 75 14.12 4.31 4.47
CA VAL A 75 13.30 4.73 5.62
C VAL A 75 11.85 4.34 5.39
N SER A 76 11.28 4.69 4.23
CA SER A 76 9.89 4.39 3.90
C SER A 76 9.64 2.88 3.87
N ALA A 77 10.55 2.10 3.27
CA ALA A 77 10.48 0.63 3.27
C ALA A 77 10.46 0.07 4.71
N ALA A 78 11.41 0.49 5.55
CA ALA A 78 11.50 0.00 6.92
C ALA A 78 10.30 0.42 7.78
N VAL A 79 9.75 1.63 7.60
CA VAL A 79 8.54 2.05 8.31
C VAL A 79 7.34 1.22 7.86
N VAL A 80 7.16 1.01 6.54
CA VAL A 80 6.07 0.14 6.05
C VAL A 80 6.19 -1.28 6.61
N ASP A 81 7.38 -1.85 6.73
CA ASP A 81 7.55 -3.19 7.31
C ASP A 81 7.17 -3.25 8.80
N HIS A 82 7.53 -2.25 9.58
CA HIS A 82 7.49 -2.32 11.06
C HIS A 82 6.35 -1.53 11.71
N ALA A 83 5.69 -0.61 11.02
CA ALA A 83 4.56 0.13 11.56
C ALA A 83 3.39 -0.80 11.92
N ALA A 84 2.67 -0.48 12.99
CA ALA A 84 1.47 -1.20 13.40
C ALA A 84 0.18 -0.66 12.73
N CYS A 85 0.20 0.57 12.26
CA CYS A 85 -0.90 1.27 11.57
C CYS A 85 -0.71 1.29 10.05
N PRO A 86 -1.72 1.69 9.27
CA PRO A 86 -1.61 1.98 7.84
C PRO A 86 -0.49 2.98 7.53
N VAL A 87 0.20 2.78 6.41
CA VAL A 87 1.27 3.66 5.95
C VAL A 87 1.01 4.09 4.50
N LEU A 88 0.90 5.40 4.29
CA LEU A 88 0.85 6.02 2.97
C LEU A 88 2.26 6.44 2.54
N VAL A 89 2.71 5.88 1.43
CA VAL A 89 3.92 6.36 0.75
C VAL A 89 3.48 7.27 -0.39
N ALA A 90 3.57 8.57 -0.15
CA ALA A 90 3.15 9.60 -1.09
C ALA A 90 4.20 9.81 -2.19
N ARG A 91 3.72 9.88 -3.44
CA ARG A 91 4.49 10.20 -4.66
C ARG A 91 3.91 11.37 -5.44
N SER A 92 2.68 11.76 -5.10
CA SER A 92 1.95 12.91 -5.63
C SER A 92 1.36 13.71 -4.48
N ASP A 93 0.95 14.93 -4.75
CA ASP A 93 0.34 15.86 -3.80
C ASP A 93 -1.18 15.69 -3.66
N HIS A 94 -1.80 14.89 -4.51
CA HIS A 94 -3.23 14.59 -4.46
C HIS A 94 -3.52 13.16 -4.93
N ALA A 95 -4.75 12.71 -4.67
CA ALA A 95 -5.33 11.52 -5.27
C ALA A 95 -6.65 11.90 -5.96
N SER A 96 -6.86 11.39 -7.17
CA SER A 96 -8.08 11.59 -7.96
C SER A 96 -8.87 10.29 -8.12
N ARG A 97 -8.25 9.13 -7.89
CA ARG A 97 -8.85 7.81 -7.98
C ARG A 97 -8.14 6.82 -7.06
N VAL A 98 -8.91 5.88 -6.52
CA VAL A 98 -8.41 4.76 -5.70
C VAL A 98 -8.42 3.48 -6.53
N ILE A 99 -7.31 2.74 -6.52
CA ILE A 99 -7.19 1.37 -7.02
C ILE A 99 -7.06 0.45 -5.80
N LEU A 100 -8.14 -0.23 -5.43
CA LEU A 100 -8.18 -1.14 -4.29
C LEU A 100 -7.86 -2.56 -4.74
N ALA A 101 -6.74 -3.12 -4.26
CA ALA A 101 -6.42 -4.52 -4.46
C ALA A 101 -7.21 -5.39 -3.48
N GLU A 102 -7.93 -6.38 -4.00
CA GLU A 102 -8.76 -7.27 -3.19
C GLU A 102 -8.56 -8.73 -3.58
N ASP A 103 -8.14 -9.54 -2.62
CA ASP A 103 -7.91 -10.98 -2.79
C ASP A 103 -8.75 -11.84 -1.82
N GLY A 104 -9.59 -11.21 -0.99
CA GLY A 104 -10.36 -11.87 0.05
C GLY A 104 -9.56 -12.22 1.31
N SER A 105 -8.30 -11.83 1.39
CA SER A 105 -7.49 -12.02 2.59
C SER A 105 -7.93 -11.08 3.73
N PRO A 106 -7.63 -11.41 4.99
CA PRO A 106 -7.93 -10.53 6.11
C PRO A 106 -7.31 -9.13 5.99
N ALA A 107 -6.16 -8.99 5.33
CA ALA A 107 -5.54 -7.70 5.11
C ALA A 107 -6.16 -6.95 3.92
N GLY A 108 -6.62 -7.65 2.87
CA GLY A 108 -7.44 -7.10 1.79
C GLY A 108 -8.76 -6.56 2.34
N MET A 109 -9.46 -7.34 3.17
CA MET A 109 -10.68 -6.87 3.84
C MET A 109 -10.43 -5.66 4.74
N ALA A 110 -9.32 -5.60 5.49
CA ALA A 110 -8.97 -4.42 6.27
C ALA A 110 -8.72 -3.19 5.36
N ALA A 111 -8.08 -3.37 4.22
CA ALA A 111 -7.90 -2.30 3.22
C ALA A 111 -9.23 -1.80 2.67
N ARG A 112 -10.16 -2.71 2.34
CA ARG A 112 -11.55 -2.38 1.96
C ARG A 112 -12.25 -1.56 3.05
N ASP A 113 -12.15 -1.98 4.31
CA ASP A 113 -12.83 -1.32 5.43
C ASP A 113 -12.26 0.10 5.69
N VAL A 114 -10.95 0.31 5.51
CA VAL A 114 -10.32 1.63 5.51
C VAL A 114 -10.90 2.50 4.39
N VAL A 115 -10.98 1.98 3.16
CA VAL A 115 -11.57 2.72 2.03
C VAL A 115 -13.07 3.01 2.25
N ALA A 116 -13.79 2.11 2.91
CA ALA A 116 -15.20 2.30 3.25
C ALA A 116 -15.41 3.40 4.30
N SER A 117 -14.56 3.46 5.33
CA SER A 117 -14.81 4.26 6.54
C SER A 117 -14.12 5.62 6.54
N TRP A 118 -12.97 5.77 5.89
CA TRP A 118 -12.21 7.02 5.98
C TRP A 118 -12.83 8.13 5.12
N PRO A 119 -13.04 9.34 5.68
CA PRO A 119 -13.59 10.49 4.95
C PRO A 119 -12.79 10.88 3.72
N ALA A 120 -11.46 10.68 3.74
CA ALA A 120 -10.56 10.99 2.64
C ALA A 120 -10.93 10.32 1.30
N PHE A 121 -11.71 9.23 1.34
CA PHE A 121 -12.13 8.49 0.14
C PHE A 121 -13.56 8.77 -0.31
N THR A 122 -14.28 9.71 0.33
CA THR A 122 -15.71 9.93 0.09
C THR A 122 -16.00 10.31 -1.37
N ASP A 123 -15.22 11.21 -1.93
CA ASP A 123 -15.46 11.77 -3.25
C ASP A 123 -14.64 11.11 -4.37
N LEU A 124 -13.73 10.21 -4.02
CA LEU A 124 -12.86 9.55 -4.97
C LEU A 124 -13.58 8.37 -5.64
N PRO A 125 -13.52 8.23 -6.99
CA PRO A 125 -13.91 7.01 -7.66
C PRO A 125 -12.98 5.87 -7.26
N ILE A 126 -13.54 4.68 -7.03
CA ILE A 126 -12.82 3.51 -6.57
C ILE A 126 -12.93 2.42 -7.63
N LEU A 127 -11.78 1.87 -8.04
CA LEU A 127 -11.68 0.66 -8.85
C LEU A 127 -11.22 -0.49 -7.95
N VAL A 128 -12.07 -1.46 -7.71
CA VAL A 128 -11.71 -2.71 -7.02
C VAL A 128 -11.11 -3.67 -8.04
N VAL A 129 -9.88 -4.11 -7.82
CA VAL A 129 -9.16 -5.02 -8.71
C VAL A 129 -8.92 -6.35 -8.02
N GLY A 130 -9.60 -7.40 -8.50
CA GLY A 130 -9.27 -8.77 -8.20
C GLY A 130 -8.34 -9.35 -9.27
N VAL A 131 -7.33 -10.12 -8.90
CA VAL A 131 -6.41 -10.71 -9.88
C VAL A 131 -6.35 -12.22 -9.72
N VAL A 132 -6.62 -12.93 -10.80
CA VAL A 132 -6.49 -14.39 -10.89
C VAL A 132 -5.07 -14.72 -11.35
N ASP A 133 -4.28 -15.33 -10.45
CA ASP A 133 -2.93 -15.83 -10.75
C ASP A 133 -2.91 -17.36 -10.62
N VAL A 134 -3.12 -18.04 -11.73
CA VAL A 134 -3.02 -19.51 -11.83
C VAL A 134 -1.84 -19.85 -12.70
N ALA A 135 -0.87 -20.58 -12.13
CA ALA A 135 0.32 -20.99 -12.87
C ALA A 135 -0.02 -21.88 -14.05
N ALA A 136 0.28 -21.41 -15.25
CA ALA A 136 0.02 -22.15 -16.48
C ALA A 136 0.97 -23.35 -16.65
N PRO A 137 0.49 -24.53 -17.10
CA PRO A 137 1.28 -25.78 -17.21
C PRO A 137 2.56 -25.64 -18.05
N TRP A 138 2.52 -24.83 -19.11
CA TRP A 138 3.71 -24.61 -19.97
C TRP A 138 4.85 -23.88 -19.28
N ARG A 139 4.61 -23.22 -18.15
CA ARG A 139 5.65 -22.59 -17.33
C ARG A 139 6.40 -23.61 -16.44
N SER A 140 5.84 -24.81 -16.28
CA SER A 140 6.36 -25.84 -15.36
C SER A 140 7.22 -26.90 -16.05
N GLY A 141 7.46 -26.79 -17.37
CA GLY A 141 8.28 -27.77 -18.13
C GLY A 141 7.69 -29.18 -18.17
N ILE A 142 6.36 -29.32 -18.14
CA ILE A 142 5.67 -30.61 -18.14
C ILE A 142 5.94 -31.37 -19.44
N ALA A 143 6.19 -32.69 -19.32
CA ALA A 143 6.40 -33.55 -20.47
C ALA A 143 5.19 -33.55 -21.44
N PRO A 144 5.41 -33.56 -22.77
CA PRO A 144 4.33 -33.50 -23.75
C PRO A 144 3.22 -34.53 -23.56
N THR A 145 3.56 -35.71 -23.05
CA THR A 145 2.59 -36.81 -22.79
C THR A 145 1.62 -36.52 -21.65
N MET A 146 1.97 -35.61 -20.75
CA MET A 146 1.12 -35.19 -19.61
C MET A 146 0.38 -33.87 -19.88
N PHE A 147 0.63 -33.24 -21.01
CA PHE A 147 0.16 -31.88 -21.28
C PHE A 147 -1.39 -31.80 -21.35
N ALA A 148 -2.06 -32.76 -21.97
CA ALA A 148 -3.52 -32.77 -22.08
C ALA A 148 -4.20 -32.83 -20.70
N ALA A 149 -3.80 -33.78 -19.86
CA ALA A 149 -4.33 -33.92 -18.50
C ALA A 149 -4.03 -32.66 -17.63
N ALA A 150 -2.85 -32.07 -17.78
CA ALA A 150 -2.46 -30.87 -17.09
C ALA A 150 -3.30 -29.66 -17.57
N MET A 151 -3.68 -29.61 -18.83
CA MET A 151 -4.55 -28.57 -19.38
C MET A 151 -6.00 -28.67 -18.85
N ASP A 152 -6.54 -29.87 -18.70
CA ASP A 152 -7.88 -30.06 -18.12
C ASP A 152 -7.91 -29.55 -16.66
N VAL A 153 -6.93 -29.96 -15.85
CA VAL A 153 -6.80 -29.50 -14.46
C VAL A 153 -6.60 -27.97 -14.40
N TYR A 154 -5.75 -27.43 -15.27
CA TYR A 154 -5.53 -25.99 -15.33
C TYR A 154 -6.81 -25.22 -15.67
N THR A 155 -7.57 -25.71 -16.64
CA THR A 155 -8.83 -25.06 -17.07
C THR A 155 -9.85 -25.05 -15.94
N GLU A 156 -9.96 -26.15 -15.19
CA GLU A 156 -10.85 -26.22 -14.04
C GLU A 156 -10.38 -25.29 -12.91
N MET A 157 -9.08 -25.33 -12.56
CA MET A 157 -8.51 -24.43 -11.54
C MET A 157 -8.71 -22.96 -11.91
N LEU A 158 -8.50 -22.59 -13.17
CA LEU A 158 -8.69 -21.22 -13.65
C LEU A 158 -10.17 -20.80 -13.58
N ALA A 159 -11.10 -21.69 -13.96
CA ALA A 159 -12.54 -21.42 -13.87
C ALA A 159 -12.97 -21.19 -12.41
N ASN A 160 -12.50 -22.05 -11.50
CA ASN A 160 -12.80 -21.94 -10.06
C ASN A 160 -12.19 -20.66 -9.47
N ALA A 161 -10.94 -20.33 -9.78
CA ALA A 161 -10.28 -19.12 -9.34
C ALA A 161 -10.99 -17.86 -9.85
N ARG A 162 -11.42 -17.85 -11.14
CA ARG A 162 -12.23 -16.75 -11.69
C ARG A 162 -13.56 -16.58 -10.97
N ALA A 163 -14.26 -17.67 -10.66
CA ALA A 163 -15.52 -17.63 -9.93
C ALA A 163 -15.32 -17.03 -8.53
N THR A 164 -14.35 -17.55 -7.77
CA THR A 164 -14.02 -17.08 -6.43
C THR A 164 -13.65 -15.59 -6.41
N HIS A 165 -12.73 -15.15 -7.28
CA HIS A 165 -12.33 -13.74 -7.30
C HIS A 165 -13.45 -12.82 -7.79
N ARG A 166 -14.32 -13.28 -8.68
CA ARG A 166 -15.51 -12.51 -9.08
C ARG A 166 -16.45 -12.29 -7.91
N GLU A 167 -16.67 -13.31 -7.08
CA GLU A 167 -17.49 -13.19 -5.87
C GLU A 167 -16.86 -12.23 -4.84
N ILE A 168 -15.55 -12.29 -4.64
CA ILE A 168 -14.80 -11.38 -3.76
C ILE A 168 -14.96 -9.94 -4.23
N VAL A 169 -14.70 -9.66 -5.52
CA VAL A 169 -14.84 -8.32 -6.11
C VAL A 169 -16.28 -7.83 -5.96
N ALA A 170 -17.29 -8.64 -6.30
CA ALA A 170 -18.69 -8.26 -6.19
C ALA A 170 -19.11 -7.97 -4.73
N ALA A 171 -18.66 -8.78 -3.77
CA ALA A 171 -18.92 -8.56 -2.35
C ALA A 171 -18.29 -7.24 -1.86
N THR A 172 -17.06 -6.95 -2.30
CA THR A 172 -16.35 -5.70 -1.98
C THR A 172 -17.04 -4.49 -2.60
N GLU A 173 -17.48 -4.58 -3.86
CA GLU A 173 -18.30 -3.53 -4.48
C GLU A 173 -19.59 -3.27 -3.70
N ALA A 174 -20.31 -4.33 -3.31
CA ALA A 174 -21.55 -4.20 -2.54
C ALA A 174 -21.30 -3.51 -1.19
N HIS A 175 -20.22 -3.90 -0.49
CA HIS A 175 -19.83 -3.29 0.78
C HIS A 175 -19.50 -1.80 0.63
N LEU A 176 -18.71 -1.42 -0.36
CA LEU A 176 -18.33 -0.03 -0.60
C LEU A 176 -19.53 0.82 -1.07
N ARG A 177 -20.43 0.28 -1.91
CA ARG A 177 -21.67 0.96 -2.29
C ARG A 177 -22.58 1.21 -1.09
N ALA A 178 -22.69 0.24 -0.18
CA ALA A 178 -23.45 0.41 1.06
C ALA A 178 -22.87 1.51 1.97
N ALA A 179 -21.55 1.73 1.92
CA ALA A 179 -20.85 2.83 2.58
C ALA A 179 -20.94 4.17 1.80
N GLY A 180 -21.73 4.24 0.72
CA GLY A 180 -21.91 5.45 -0.08
C GLY A 180 -20.77 5.76 -1.05
N ARG A 181 -19.89 4.80 -1.35
CA ARG A 181 -18.73 5.00 -2.26
C ARG A 181 -19.12 4.81 -3.72
N ARG A 182 -18.46 5.58 -4.62
CA ARG A 182 -18.54 5.35 -6.07
C ARG A 182 -17.54 4.28 -6.46
N VAL A 183 -18.00 3.09 -6.82
CA VAL A 183 -17.14 1.93 -7.01
C VAL A 183 -17.50 1.12 -8.24
N GLU A 184 -16.45 0.67 -8.93
CA GLU A 184 -16.50 -0.31 -10.03
C GLU A 184 -15.54 -1.45 -9.72
N GLY A 185 -15.91 -2.69 -10.10
CA GLY A 185 -15.10 -3.89 -9.92
C GLY A 185 -14.53 -4.38 -11.23
N GLU A 186 -13.29 -4.79 -11.24
CA GLU A 186 -12.59 -5.39 -12.37
C GLU A 186 -11.87 -6.67 -11.96
N LEU A 187 -12.03 -7.72 -12.78
CA LEU A 187 -11.27 -8.96 -12.64
C LEU A 187 -10.19 -9.01 -13.72
N ARG A 188 -8.94 -9.17 -13.31
CA ARG A 188 -7.76 -9.29 -14.19
C ARG A 188 -7.11 -10.65 -14.06
N GLU A 189 -6.23 -10.99 -14.98
CA GLU A 189 -5.47 -12.24 -14.99
C GLU A 189 -3.98 -11.96 -15.16
N GLY A 190 -3.15 -12.73 -14.44
CA GLY A 190 -1.70 -12.63 -14.51
C GLY A 190 -1.05 -12.34 -13.16
N ASP A 191 0.15 -11.78 -13.17
CA ASP A 191 0.85 -11.38 -11.95
C ASP A 191 0.11 -10.24 -11.26
N PRO A 192 -0.28 -10.40 -9.97
CA PRO A 192 -1.09 -9.41 -9.28
C PRO A 192 -0.42 -8.03 -9.19
N ALA A 193 0.88 -7.97 -8.93
CA ALA A 193 1.57 -6.69 -8.83
C ALA A 193 1.64 -5.96 -10.17
N ASP A 194 1.82 -6.70 -11.27
CA ASP A 194 1.83 -6.16 -12.62
C ASP A 194 0.45 -5.64 -13.01
N GLN A 195 -0.61 -6.40 -12.71
CA GLN A 195 -1.98 -6.01 -13.01
C GLN A 195 -2.42 -4.77 -12.23
N LEU A 196 -2.05 -4.66 -10.96
CA LEU A 196 -2.32 -3.47 -10.16
C LEU A 196 -1.57 -2.24 -10.67
N ARG A 197 -0.30 -2.39 -11.09
CA ARG A 197 0.47 -1.28 -11.69
C ARG A 197 -0.08 -0.84 -13.04
N GLN A 198 -0.64 -1.77 -13.83
CA GLN A 198 -1.33 -1.44 -15.08
C GLN A 198 -2.68 -0.77 -14.83
N ALA A 199 -3.40 -1.14 -13.77
CA ALA A 199 -4.62 -0.47 -13.35
C ALA A 199 -4.35 0.98 -12.93
N ALA A 200 -3.25 1.22 -12.24
CA ALA A 200 -2.78 2.54 -11.83
C ALA A 200 -2.06 3.24 -13.00
N SER A 201 -2.84 3.73 -13.96
CA SER A 201 -2.35 4.31 -15.21
C SER A 201 -1.97 5.79 -15.11
N ASP A 202 -2.51 6.52 -14.12
CA ASP A 202 -2.17 7.92 -13.85
C ASP A 202 -1.23 8.03 -12.63
N PRO A 203 0.08 8.25 -12.83
CA PRO A 203 1.03 8.35 -11.73
C PRO A 203 0.78 9.53 -10.79
N ALA A 204 0.15 10.60 -11.27
CA ALA A 204 -0.11 11.80 -10.48
C ALA A 204 -1.41 11.70 -9.68
N GLY A 205 -2.44 11.04 -10.24
CA GLY A 205 -3.77 11.00 -9.66
C GLY A 205 -4.20 9.68 -9.04
N ASP A 206 -3.52 8.56 -9.35
CA ASP A 206 -3.91 7.26 -8.80
C ASP A 206 -3.32 7.03 -7.40
N LEU A 207 -4.13 6.42 -6.52
CA LEU A 207 -3.71 5.90 -5.23
C LEU A 207 -3.98 4.39 -5.20
N VAL A 208 -2.93 3.58 -5.12
CA VAL A 208 -3.09 2.14 -4.93
C VAL A 208 -3.23 1.84 -3.44
N VAL A 209 -4.29 1.13 -3.06
CA VAL A 209 -4.54 0.65 -1.70
C VAL A 209 -4.41 -0.86 -1.68
N VAL A 210 -3.51 -1.37 -0.85
CA VAL A 210 -3.23 -2.82 -0.72
C VAL A 210 -3.21 -3.25 0.73
N GLY A 211 -3.66 -4.46 1.00
CA GLY A 211 -3.40 -5.12 2.28
C GLY A 211 -1.91 -5.46 2.42
N SER A 212 -1.38 -5.39 3.62
CA SER A 212 0.03 -5.70 3.88
C SER A 212 0.42 -7.15 3.61
N ARG A 213 -0.56 -8.08 3.52
CA ARG A 213 -0.38 -9.52 3.25
C ARG A 213 -1.57 -10.07 2.49
N GLY A 214 -1.33 -11.16 1.70
CA GLY A 214 -2.39 -11.96 1.09
C GLY A 214 -2.62 -13.26 1.87
N HIS A 215 -3.20 -14.27 1.20
CA HIS A 215 -3.52 -15.58 1.80
C HIS A 215 -2.30 -16.41 2.22
N VAL A 216 -1.12 -16.14 1.69
CA VAL A 216 0.11 -16.95 1.88
C VAL A 216 1.12 -16.18 2.74
N GLY A 217 0.86 -16.02 4.03
CA GLY A 217 1.79 -15.33 4.93
C GLY A 217 1.93 -16.05 6.29
N ILE A 218 3.01 -16.80 6.48
CA ILE A 218 3.24 -17.63 7.68
C ILE A 218 3.92 -16.86 8.82
N THR A 219 4.58 -15.73 8.56
CA THR A 219 5.31 -14.97 9.59
C THR A 219 4.74 -13.58 9.79
N ARG A 220 4.53 -13.20 11.05
CA ARG A 220 3.87 -11.95 11.49
C ARG A 220 4.61 -10.66 11.14
N LEU A 221 5.82 -10.72 10.60
CA LEU A 221 6.74 -9.58 10.48
C LEU A 221 7.10 -9.18 9.03
N VAL A 222 6.65 -9.90 7.99
CA VAL A 222 7.08 -9.64 6.61
C VAL A 222 5.89 -9.22 5.76
N MET A 223 6.06 -8.13 5.00
CA MET A 223 5.12 -7.68 3.98
C MET A 223 4.95 -8.72 2.87
N GLY A 224 3.73 -8.90 2.34
CA GLY A 224 3.44 -9.80 1.23
C GLY A 224 4.14 -9.38 -0.06
N SER A 225 4.42 -10.35 -0.93
CA SER A 225 5.12 -10.12 -2.20
C SER A 225 4.43 -9.10 -3.11
N VAL A 226 3.11 -9.15 -3.20
CA VAL A 226 2.33 -8.21 -4.02
C VAL A 226 2.44 -6.79 -3.47
N ALA A 227 2.19 -6.59 -2.17
CA ALA A 227 2.30 -5.29 -1.52
C ALA A 227 3.74 -4.73 -1.65
N HIS A 228 4.76 -5.57 -1.44
CA HIS A 228 6.16 -5.19 -1.60
C HIS A 228 6.49 -4.78 -3.05
N SER A 229 6.05 -5.58 -4.03
CA SER A 229 6.30 -5.30 -5.45
C SER A 229 5.59 -4.03 -5.90
N VAL A 230 4.31 -3.83 -5.52
CA VAL A 230 3.56 -2.60 -5.81
C VAL A 230 4.25 -1.40 -5.17
N LEU A 231 4.56 -1.48 -3.88
CA LEU A 231 5.21 -0.39 -3.15
C LEU A 231 6.56 0.00 -3.76
N THR A 232 7.34 -0.96 -4.24
CA THR A 232 8.66 -0.71 -4.83
C THR A 232 8.58 -0.15 -6.24
N HIS A 233 7.63 -0.62 -7.06
CA HIS A 233 7.64 -0.35 -8.50
C HIS A 233 6.49 0.55 -8.99
N ALA A 234 5.47 0.83 -8.18
CA ALA A 234 4.43 1.78 -8.56
C ALA A 234 5.01 3.19 -8.73
N ARG A 235 4.46 3.93 -9.68
CA ARG A 235 4.81 5.35 -9.91
C ARG A 235 3.87 6.31 -9.18
N CYS A 236 2.70 5.84 -8.77
CA CYS A 236 1.69 6.57 -8.00
C CYS A 236 1.87 6.35 -6.48
N SER A 237 1.10 7.07 -5.68
CA SER A 237 1.05 6.89 -4.23
C SER A 237 0.51 5.51 -3.86
N VAL A 238 1.00 4.94 -2.75
CA VAL A 238 0.59 3.61 -2.27
C VAL A 238 0.26 3.67 -0.78
N LEU A 239 -0.96 3.26 -0.43
CA LEU A 239 -1.40 3.03 0.94
C LEU A 239 -1.32 1.53 1.26
N VAL A 240 -0.48 1.17 2.20
CA VAL A 240 -0.39 -0.20 2.71
C VAL A 240 -1.16 -0.29 4.02
N VAL A 241 -2.23 -1.09 4.02
CA VAL A 241 -3.08 -1.27 5.19
C VAL A 241 -2.64 -2.50 5.98
N LYS A 242 -2.39 -2.29 7.26
CA LYS A 242 -2.08 -3.36 8.21
C LYS A 242 -3.38 -3.93 8.77
N ARG A 243 -3.40 -5.24 9.04
CA ARG A 243 -4.48 -5.82 9.85
C ARG A 243 -4.39 -5.23 11.26
N PRO A 244 -5.49 -4.72 11.83
CA PRO A 244 -5.51 -4.36 13.24
C PRO A 244 -4.98 -5.52 14.08
N HIS A 245 -4.09 -5.24 15.03
CA HIS A 245 -3.72 -6.24 16.03
C HIS A 245 -4.97 -6.53 16.87
N GLU A 246 -5.48 -7.76 16.81
CA GLU A 246 -6.32 -8.27 17.89
C GLU A 246 -5.40 -8.31 19.12
N GLY A 247 -5.57 -7.31 20.00
CA GLY A 247 -4.85 -7.24 21.26
C GLY A 247 -5.13 -8.49 22.09
N HIS A 248 -4.06 -9.08 22.58
CA HIS A 248 -4.14 -10.06 23.65
C HIS A 248 -4.23 -9.34 24.99
#